data_95f6052ef124a5145c006aeebfdedc22
#
_entry.id   95f6052ef124a5145c006aeebfdedc22
#
_cell.length_a   1.000
_cell.length_b   1.000
_cell.length_c   1.000
_cell.angle_alpha   90.00
_cell.angle_beta   90.00
_cell.angle_gamma   90.00
#
_symmetry.space_group_name_H-M   'P 1'
#
loop_
_entity.id
_entity.type
_entity.pdbx_description
1 polymer ?
#
loop_
_entity_poly.entity_id
_entity_poly.type
_entity_poly.pdbx_seq_one_letter_code
_entity_poly.pdbx_strand_id
1 'polypeptide(L)'
;SFADGVDLSGGAVFGLIAAFCAALGWGIEGAVAGFGTSMIDPEIGITIRQVTSGLSNAIILVPLLSLIGGDGIGSGFSFVAQALADGPSAWMFIISGLAAAASFGFWYKGNSMCGAALGMACNGMYAFWGPLFCFLIIGLGFGVDGYAIPWQGWVGAAIMVFGIFVLAIAQGKAAAEEANK
;
A
#
# COMPACT_ATOMS: atom_id res chain seq x y z
N SER A 1 -15.28 -5.71 -18.64
CA SER A 1 -16.08 -6.17 -17.49
C SER A 1 -15.78 -7.64 -17.23
N PHE A 2 -16.01 -8.14 -16.01
CA PHE A 2 -15.90 -9.58 -15.71
C PHE A 2 -16.85 -10.45 -16.57
N ALA A 3 -17.84 -9.84 -17.19
CA ALA A 3 -18.80 -10.50 -18.07
C ALA A 3 -18.26 -10.75 -19.50
N ASP A 4 -17.23 -10.02 -19.91
CA ASP A 4 -16.65 -10.14 -21.27
C ASP A 4 -15.50 -11.15 -21.36
N GLY A 5 -15.23 -11.87 -20.27
CA GLY A 5 -14.08 -12.77 -20.14
C GLY A 5 -12.80 -11.98 -19.83
N VAL A 6 -12.01 -12.47 -18.90
CA VAL A 6 -10.67 -11.90 -18.64
C VAL A 6 -9.82 -12.22 -19.86
N ASP A 7 -9.48 -11.21 -20.65
CA ASP A 7 -8.47 -11.39 -21.72
C ASP A 7 -7.13 -11.70 -21.06
N LEU A 8 -6.78 -12.98 -21.05
CA LEU A 8 -5.51 -13.51 -20.55
C LEU A 8 -4.38 -13.34 -21.58
N SER A 9 -4.43 -12.30 -22.41
CA SER A 9 -3.27 -11.92 -23.22
C SER A 9 -2.06 -11.71 -22.32
N GLY A 10 -0.85 -11.91 -22.84
CA GLY A 10 0.38 -11.99 -22.03
C GLY A 10 0.59 -10.85 -21.02
N GLY A 11 0.07 -9.63 -21.31
CA GLY A 11 0.12 -8.48 -20.40
C GLY A 11 -0.77 -8.64 -19.15
N ALA A 12 -1.95 -9.21 -19.29
CA ALA A 12 -2.88 -9.42 -18.17
C ALA A 12 -2.38 -10.50 -17.20
N VAL A 13 -1.79 -11.59 -17.74
CA VAL A 13 -1.16 -12.64 -16.93
C VAL A 13 0.02 -12.07 -16.14
N PHE A 14 0.87 -11.27 -16.78
CA PHE A 14 1.99 -10.62 -16.11
C PHE A 14 1.51 -9.68 -14.99
N GLY A 15 0.48 -8.88 -15.25
CA GLY A 15 -0.13 -8.01 -14.25
C GLY A 15 -0.69 -8.78 -13.04
N LEU A 16 -1.33 -9.94 -13.29
CA LEU A 16 -1.86 -10.79 -12.23
C LEU A 16 -0.74 -11.40 -11.37
N ILE A 17 0.34 -11.87 -11.99
CA ILE A 17 1.52 -12.39 -11.27
C ILE A 17 2.16 -11.27 -10.43
N ALA A 18 2.32 -10.08 -11.01
CA ALA A 18 2.89 -8.94 -10.30
C ALA A 18 2.01 -8.53 -9.09
N ALA A 19 0.69 -8.51 -9.24
CA ALA A 19 -0.25 -8.24 -8.17
C ALA A 19 -0.18 -9.30 -7.04
N PHE A 20 -0.05 -10.58 -7.41
CA PHE A 20 0.13 -11.65 -6.45
C PHE A 20 1.46 -11.53 -5.69
N CYS A 21 2.55 -11.23 -6.37
CA CYS A 21 3.85 -10.97 -5.74
C CYS A 21 3.81 -9.76 -4.80
N ALA A 22 3.10 -8.70 -5.18
CA ALA A 22 2.90 -7.54 -4.32
C ALA A 22 2.10 -7.90 -3.06
N ALA A 23 1.03 -8.69 -3.18
CA ALA A 23 0.24 -9.15 -2.05
C ALA A 23 1.06 -10.04 -1.10
N LEU A 24 1.88 -10.94 -1.63
CA LEU A 24 2.83 -11.73 -0.83
C LEU A 24 3.85 -10.86 -0.10
N GLY A 25 4.45 -9.90 -0.81
CA GLY A 25 5.41 -8.96 -0.23
C GLY A 25 4.81 -8.17 0.94
N TRP A 26 3.59 -7.69 0.78
CA TRP A 26 2.87 -6.98 1.85
C TRP A 26 2.52 -7.89 3.03
N GLY A 27 2.12 -9.14 2.78
CA GLY A 27 1.87 -10.11 3.83
C GLY A 27 3.13 -10.41 4.66
N ILE A 28 4.26 -10.60 3.99
CA ILE A 28 5.57 -10.80 4.63
C ILE A 28 5.98 -9.54 5.40
N GLU A 29 5.85 -8.36 4.79
CA GLU A 29 6.13 -7.08 5.48
C GLU A 29 5.31 -6.95 6.77
N GLY A 30 4.02 -7.25 6.73
CA GLY A 30 3.15 -7.18 7.90
C GLY A 30 3.59 -8.12 9.02
N ALA A 31 3.99 -9.34 8.69
CA ALA A 31 4.50 -10.31 9.66
C ALA A 31 5.83 -9.83 10.27
N VAL A 32 6.76 -9.38 9.43
CA VAL A 32 8.07 -8.87 9.88
C VAL A 32 7.91 -7.59 10.71
N ALA A 33 7.05 -6.66 10.28
CA ALA A 33 6.77 -5.44 11.02
C ALA A 33 6.12 -5.74 12.39
N GLY A 34 5.17 -6.69 12.44
CA GLY A 34 4.55 -7.12 13.69
C GLY A 34 5.55 -7.72 14.66
N PHE A 35 6.47 -8.57 14.18
CA PHE A 35 7.55 -9.10 14.97
C PHE A 35 8.55 -8.01 15.38
N GLY A 36 8.96 -7.15 14.46
CA GLY A 36 9.92 -6.07 14.72
C GLY A 36 9.42 -5.07 15.76
N THR A 37 8.14 -4.65 15.69
CA THR A 37 7.54 -3.71 16.66
C THR A 37 7.35 -4.30 18.06
N SER A 38 7.49 -5.61 18.23
CA SER A 38 7.57 -6.23 19.55
C SER A 38 8.97 -6.12 20.20
N MET A 39 10.00 -5.80 19.40
CA MET A 39 11.40 -5.76 19.84
C MET A 39 12.01 -4.36 19.86
N ILE A 40 11.52 -3.46 19.00
CA ILE A 40 12.03 -2.10 18.85
C ILE A 40 10.89 -1.10 18.86
N ASP A 41 11.20 0.14 19.17
CA ASP A 41 10.24 1.24 19.10
C ASP A 41 9.63 1.36 17.69
N PRO A 42 8.30 1.46 17.56
CA PRO A 42 7.63 1.58 16.26
C PRO A 42 8.14 2.75 15.41
N GLU A 43 8.53 3.87 16.02
CA GLU A 43 9.04 5.05 15.30
C GLU A 43 10.42 4.76 14.69
N ILE A 44 11.28 4.02 15.39
CA ILE A 44 12.56 3.56 14.86
C ILE A 44 12.32 2.56 13.71
N GLY A 45 11.43 1.60 13.91
CA GLY A 45 11.09 0.58 12.92
C GLY A 45 10.62 1.20 11.61
N ILE A 46 9.67 2.13 11.68
CA ILE A 46 9.15 2.79 10.47
C ILE A 46 10.19 3.68 9.80
N THR A 47 11.03 4.35 10.56
CA THR A 47 12.10 5.19 10.00
C THR A 47 13.10 4.36 9.20
N ILE A 48 13.57 3.24 9.75
CA ILE A 48 14.46 2.31 9.05
C ILE A 48 13.79 1.80 7.78
N ARG A 49 12.54 1.36 7.88
CA ARG A 49 11.76 0.85 6.74
C ARG A 49 11.64 1.88 5.63
N GLN A 50 11.27 3.12 5.94
CA GLN A 50 11.06 4.17 4.94
C GLN A 50 12.35 4.58 4.25
N VAL A 51 13.43 4.77 5.01
CA VAL A 51 14.74 5.11 4.45
C VAL A 51 15.25 3.99 3.56
N THR A 52 15.22 2.74 4.04
CA THR A 52 15.68 1.58 3.27
C THR A 52 14.85 1.39 2.01
N SER A 53 13.53 1.49 2.08
CA SER A 53 12.64 1.36 0.95
C SER A 53 12.89 2.46 -0.09
N GLY A 54 12.98 3.72 0.33
CA GLY A 54 13.26 4.86 -0.55
C GLY A 54 14.59 4.72 -1.29
N LEU A 55 15.65 4.40 -0.57
CA LEU A 55 16.97 4.18 -1.16
C LEU A 55 16.99 2.97 -2.10
N SER A 56 16.40 1.85 -1.69
CA SER A 56 16.32 0.65 -2.54
C SER A 56 15.54 0.90 -3.82
N ASN A 57 14.45 1.64 -3.76
CA ASN A 57 13.69 2.00 -4.96
C ASN A 57 14.52 2.87 -5.90
N ALA A 58 15.15 3.94 -5.39
CA ALA A 58 15.89 4.90 -6.23
C ALA A 58 17.19 4.32 -6.81
N ILE A 59 17.92 3.50 -6.03
CA ILE A 59 19.28 3.06 -6.39
C ILE A 59 19.28 1.67 -7.03
N ILE A 60 18.31 0.82 -6.69
CA ILE A 60 18.29 -0.57 -7.16
C ILE A 60 17.10 -0.82 -8.08
N LEU A 61 15.88 -0.60 -7.62
CA LEU A 61 14.68 -1.07 -8.32
C LEU A 61 14.44 -0.32 -9.62
N VAL A 62 14.45 1.02 -9.60
CA VAL A 62 14.21 1.83 -10.80
C VAL A 62 15.29 1.60 -11.87
N PRO A 63 16.61 1.63 -11.55
CA PRO A 63 17.64 1.29 -12.52
C PRO A 63 17.56 -0.15 -13.05
N LEU A 64 17.21 -1.12 -12.19
CA LEU A 64 17.05 -2.52 -12.61
C LEU A 64 15.86 -2.71 -13.56
N LEU A 65 14.72 -2.06 -13.28
CA LEU A 65 13.56 -2.10 -14.15
C LEU A 65 13.85 -1.45 -15.51
N SER A 66 14.61 -0.34 -15.54
CA SER A 66 15.05 0.26 -16.80
C SER A 66 15.99 -0.66 -17.59
N LEU A 67 16.85 -1.40 -16.92
CA LEU A 67 17.70 -2.41 -17.58
C LEU A 67 16.86 -3.53 -18.19
N ILE A 68 15.89 -4.05 -17.43
CA ILE A 68 15.00 -5.13 -17.90
C ILE A 68 14.11 -4.65 -19.04
N GLY A 69 13.65 -3.39 -19.00
CA GLY A 69 12.88 -2.74 -20.07
C GLY A 69 13.66 -2.47 -21.35
N GLY A 70 14.98 -2.63 -21.33
CA GLY A 70 15.85 -2.40 -22.50
C GLY A 70 16.40 -0.98 -22.62
N ASP A 71 16.03 -0.06 -21.72
CA ASP A 71 16.47 1.33 -21.75
C ASP A 71 17.86 1.56 -21.12
N GLY A 72 18.39 0.54 -20.46
CA GLY A 72 19.68 0.57 -19.78
C GLY A 72 19.62 1.20 -18.37
N ILE A 73 20.58 0.82 -17.53
CA ILE A 73 20.68 1.29 -16.12
C ILE A 73 20.76 2.82 -16.01
N GLY A 74 21.49 3.47 -16.93
CA GLY A 74 21.68 4.91 -16.91
C GLY A 74 20.39 5.70 -17.08
N SER A 75 19.42 5.16 -17.84
CA SER A 75 18.11 5.81 -18.02
C SER A 75 17.29 5.80 -16.73
N GLY A 76 17.37 4.75 -15.92
CA GLY A 76 16.72 4.69 -14.63
C GLY A 76 17.26 5.75 -13.65
N PHE A 77 18.56 5.93 -13.59
CA PHE A 77 19.16 7.00 -12.78
C PHE A 77 18.79 8.39 -13.29
N SER A 78 18.79 8.59 -14.62
CA SER A 78 18.38 9.87 -15.20
C SER A 78 16.90 10.17 -14.95
N PHE A 79 16.03 9.16 -14.98
CA PHE A 79 14.62 9.30 -14.63
C PHE A 79 14.43 9.79 -13.18
N VAL A 80 15.11 9.16 -12.22
CA VAL A 80 15.06 9.59 -10.81
C VAL A 80 15.57 11.03 -10.66
N ALA A 81 16.71 11.35 -11.30
CA ALA A 81 17.27 12.71 -11.25
C ALA A 81 16.34 13.75 -11.86
N GLN A 82 15.72 13.45 -13.00
CA GLN A 82 14.75 14.35 -13.65
C GLN A 82 13.49 14.54 -12.80
N ALA A 83 12.95 13.47 -12.21
CA ALA A 83 11.77 13.56 -11.35
C ALA A 83 12.02 14.43 -10.11
N LEU A 84 13.24 14.42 -9.56
CA LEU A 84 13.63 15.27 -8.44
C LEU A 84 13.97 16.71 -8.88
N ALA A 85 14.43 16.91 -10.11
CA ALA A 85 14.75 18.22 -10.66
C ALA A 85 13.51 18.99 -11.17
N ASP A 86 12.44 18.27 -11.54
CA ASP A 86 11.18 18.87 -11.96
C ASP A 86 10.41 19.40 -10.74
N GLY A 87 10.27 20.73 -10.63
CA GLY A 87 9.69 21.38 -9.47
C GLY A 87 8.31 20.87 -9.07
N PRO A 88 7.32 20.79 -9.99
CA PRO A 88 6.00 20.23 -9.70
C PRO A 88 6.05 18.79 -9.20
N SER A 89 6.81 17.93 -9.86
CA SER A 89 6.98 16.52 -9.46
C SER A 89 7.64 16.39 -8.09
N ALA A 90 8.70 17.14 -7.83
CA ALA A 90 9.40 17.15 -6.55
C ALA A 90 8.45 17.56 -5.40
N TRP A 91 7.64 18.59 -5.58
CA TRP A 91 6.64 19.00 -4.59
C TRP A 91 5.60 17.92 -4.34
N MET A 92 5.09 17.27 -5.39
CA MET A 92 4.14 16.16 -5.24
C MET A 92 4.78 14.98 -4.48
N PHE A 93 6.04 14.65 -4.74
CA PHE A 93 6.78 13.64 -3.99
C PHE A 93 6.94 14.01 -2.51
N ILE A 94 7.25 15.28 -2.21
CA ILE A 94 7.40 15.73 -0.82
C ILE A 94 6.05 15.64 -0.10
N ILE A 95 4.97 16.15 -0.66
CA ILE A 95 3.64 16.14 -0.03
C ILE A 95 3.15 14.72 0.17
N SER A 96 3.24 13.87 -0.86
CA SER A 96 2.83 12.46 -0.77
C SER A 96 3.72 11.69 0.20
N GLY A 97 5.02 11.97 0.23
CA GLY A 97 5.97 11.37 1.16
C GLY A 97 5.68 11.73 2.62
N LEU A 98 5.33 12.99 2.91
CA LEU A 98 4.93 13.41 4.25
C LEU A 98 3.62 12.76 4.69
N ALA A 99 2.63 12.69 3.79
CA ALA A 99 1.37 12.01 4.05
C ALA A 99 1.57 10.50 4.29
N ALA A 100 2.42 9.87 3.48
CA ALA A 100 2.78 8.45 3.65
C ALA A 100 3.52 8.22 4.96
N ALA A 101 4.49 9.07 5.32
CA ALA A 101 5.23 8.95 6.57
C ALA A 101 4.31 9.03 7.79
N ALA A 102 3.37 9.99 7.79
CA ALA A 102 2.37 10.10 8.85
C ALA A 102 1.47 8.84 8.90
N SER A 103 0.95 8.40 7.76
CA SER A 103 0.10 7.21 7.65
C SER A 103 0.80 5.95 8.16
N PHE A 104 2.02 5.70 7.72
CA PHE A 104 2.79 4.54 8.16
C PHE A 104 3.22 4.64 9.63
N GLY A 105 3.51 5.84 10.14
CA GLY A 105 3.79 6.07 11.56
C GLY A 105 2.60 5.65 12.43
N PHE A 106 1.40 6.08 12.09
CA PHE A 106 0.18 5.65 12.77
C PHE A 106 -0.09 4.17 12.64
N TRP A 107 0.17 3.59 11.46
CA TRP A 107 -0.02 2.16 11.24
C TRP A 107 0.94 1.30 12.07
N TYR A 108 2.23 1.64 12.14
CA TYR A 108 3.19 0.93 12.97
C TYR A 108 2.85 1.03 14.46
N LYS A 109 2.44 2.22 14.91
CA LYS A 109 1.97 2.42 16.27
C LYS A 109 0.69 1.63 16.55
N GLY A 110 -0.25 1.61 15.63
CA GLY A 110 -1.46 0.79 15.73
C GLY A 110 -1.11 -0.70 15.82
N ASN A 111 -0.20 -1.22 14.99
CA ASN A 111 0.26 -2.61 15.04
C ASN A 111 0.87 -2.98 16.40
N SER A 112 1.65 -2.09 17.01
CA SER A 112 2.24 -2.34 18.33
C SER A 112 1.20 -2.37 19.46
N MET A 113 0.06 -1.69 19.28
CA MET A 113 -1.01 -1.63 20.28
C MET A 113 -2.06 -2.75 20.12
N CYS A 114 -2.42 -3.07 18.88
CA CYS A 114 -3.55 -3.95 18.55
C CYS A 114 -3.12 -5.30 17.97
N GLY A 115 -1.83 -5.50 17.77
CA GLY A 115 -1.27 -6.68 17.11
C GLY A 115 -1.30 -6.59 15.57
N ALA A 116 -0.38 -7.32 14.96
CA ALA A 116 -0.14 -7.27 13.51
C ALA A 116 -1.37 -7.71 12.68
N ALA A 117 -2.14 -8.67 13.14
CA ALA A 117 -3.29 -9.19 12.39
C ALA A 117 -4.37 -8.13 12.20
N LEU A 118 -4.74 -7.40 13.27
CA LEU A 118 -5.74 -6.33 13.19
C LEU A 118 -5.17 -5.13 12.43
N GLY A 119 -3.92 -4.77 12.67
CA GLY A 119 -3.27 -3.68 11.96
C GLY A 119 -3.19 -3.92 10.45
N MET A 120 -2.87 -5.13 10.01
CA MET A 120 -2.88 -5.52 8.60
C MET A 120 -4.29 -5.48 8.00
N ALA A 121 -5.29 -5.97 8.73
CA ALA A 121 -6.67 -5.89 8.30
C ALA A 121 -7.14 -4.44 8.13
N CYS A 122 -6.84 -3.57 9.09
CA CYS A 122 -7.15 -2.14 9.00
C CYS A 122 -6.41 -1.45 7.84
N ASN A 123 -5.15 -1.82 7.61
CA ASN A 123 -4.41 -1.32 6.45
C ASN A 123 -5.08 -1.72 5.13
N GLY A 124 -5.65 -2.92 5.04
CA GLY A 124 -6.43 -3.37 3.88
C GLY A 124 -7.61 -2.45 3.51
N MET A 125 -8.10 -1.63 4.43
CA MET A 125 -9.18 -0.67 4.15
C MET A 125 -8.81 0.39 3.10
N TYR A 126 -7.54 0.54 2.74
CA TYR A 126 -7.16 1.42 1.62
C TYR A 126 -7.88 1.05 0.31
N ALA A 127 -8.22 -0.22 0.12
CA ALA A 127 -8.98 -0.68 -1.04
C ALA A 127 -10.43 -0.15 -1.07
N PHE A 128 -10.95 0.33 0.06
CA PHE A 128 -12.21 1.08 0.14
C PHE A 128 -11.98 2.59 0.06
N TRP A 129 -11.07 3.11 0.90
CA TRP A 129 -10.84 4.55 1.01
C TRP A 129 -10.23 5.16 -0.24
N GLY A 130 -9.30 4.46 -0.91
CA GLY A 130 -8.68 4.93 -2.13
C GLY A 130 -9.73 5.22 -3.22
N PRO A 131 -10.52 4.22 -3.62
CA PRO A 131 -11.64 4.41 -4.54
C PRO A 131 -12.63 5.49 -4.12
N LEU A 132 -13.01 5.52 -2.84
CA LEU A 132 -13.95 6.53 -2.33
C LEU A 132 -13.40 7.95 -2.49
N PHE A 133 -12.16 8.19 -2.11
CA PHE A 133 -11.55 9.51 -2.26
C PHE A 133 -11.36 9.90 -3.72
N CYS A 134 -10.96 8.97 -4.60
CA CYS A 134 -10.90 9.23 -6.02
C CYS A 134 -12.28 9.62 -6.58
N PHE A 135 -13.34 8.90 -6.20
CA PHE A 135 -14.70 9.23 -6.58
C PHE A 135 -15.14 10.64 -6.09
N LEU A 136 -14.82 10.97 -4.83
CA LEU A 136 -15.13 12.29 -4.27
C LEU A 136 -14.34 13.41 -4.95
N ILE A 137 -13.06 13.19 -5.25
CA ILE A 137 -12.21 14.16 -5.93
C ILE A 137 -12.72 14.44 -7.35
N ILE A 138 -13.12 13.41 -8.09
CA ILE A 138 -13.74 13.55 -9.42
C ILE A 138 -15.05 14.32 -9.30
N GLY A 139 -15.89 13.98 -8.33
CA GLY A 139 -17.16 14.67 -8.07
C GLY A 139 -16.99 16.14 -7.68
N LEU A 140 -15.85 16.51 -7.07
CA LEU A 140 -15.48 17.89 -6.73
C LEU A 140 -14.82 18.65 -7.88
N GLY A 141 -14.66 18.04 -9.05
CA GLY A 141 -14.09 18.69 -10.23
C GLY A 141 -12.57 18.76 -10.27
N PHE A 142 -11.86 18.09 -9.38
CA PHE A 142 -10.40 17.92 -9.41
C PHE A 142 -9.97 16.80 -10.36
N GLY A 143 -10.66 16.65 -11.48
CA GLY A 143 -10.71 15.58 -12.43
C GLY A 143 -9.43 14.75 -12.61
N VAL A 144 -9.55 13.48 -12.28
CA VAL A 144 -8.80 12.42 -12.93
C VAL A 144 -9.81 11.72 -13.84
N ASP A 145 -9.79 12.07 -15.12
CA ASP A 145 -10.67 11.47 -16.11
C ASP A 145 -10.49 9.95 -16.13
N GLY A 146 -11.58 9.21 -16.07
CA GLY A 146 -11.59 7.77 -16.28
C GLY A 146 -11.53 6.88 -15.03
N TYR A 147 -11.60 7.40 -13.82
CA TYR A 147 -11.64 6.56 -12.61
C TYR A 147 -13.09 6.20 -12.25
N ALA A 148 -13.67 5.28 -12.99
CA ALA A 148 -14.96 4.70 -12.67
C ALA A 148 -14.76 3.31 -12.04
N ILE A 149 -15.25 3.13 -10.82
CA ILE A 149 -15.25 1.81 -10.18
C ILE A 149 -16.55 1.11 -10.53
N PRO A 150 -16.50 -0.08 -11.12
CA PRO A 150 -17.70 -0.86 -11.35
C PRO A 150 -18.36 -1.22 -10.01
N TRP A 151 -19.68 -1.39 -10.02
CA TRP A 151 -20.44 -1.68 -8.79
C TRP A 151 -19.94 -2.91 -8.03
N GLN A 152 -19.36 -3.91 -8.74
CA GLN A 152 -18.74 -5.09 -8.14
C GLN A 152 -17.56 -4.72 -7.23
N GLY A 153 -16.80 -3.70 -7.60
CA GLY A 153 -15.70 -3.17 -6.78
C GLY A 153 -16.21 -2.60 -5.45
N TRP A 154 -17.32 -1.86 -5.48
CA TRP A 154 -17.97 -1.34 -4.26
C TRP A 154 -18.50 -2.46 -3.36
N VAL A 155 -19.11 -3.50 -3.94
CA VAL A 155 -19.56 -4.68 -3.19
C VAL A 155 -18.35 -5.39 -2.53
N GLY A 156 -17.26 -5.60 -3.27
CA GLY A 156 -16.04 -6.20 -2.74
C GLY A 156 -15.44 -5.38 -1.59
N ALA A 157 -15.39 -4.06 -1.74
CA ALA A 157 -14.92 -3.15 -0.69
C ALA A 157 -15.81 -3.21 0.57
N ALA A 158 -17.14 -3.28 0.40
CA ALA A 158 -18.06 -3.41 1.53
C ALA A 158 -17.90 -4.75 2.28
N ILE A 159 -17.72 -5.85 1.54
CA ILE A 159 -17.47 -7.18 2.14
C ILE A 159 -16.16 -7.15 2.94
N MET A 160 -15.12 -6.52 2.41
CA MET A 160 -13.84 -6.40 3.11
C MET A 160 -13.95 -5.58 4.39
N VAL A 161 -14.62 -4.42 4.35
CA VAL A 161 -14.88 -3.60 5.56
C VAL A 161 -15.62 -4.40 6.61
N PHE A 162 -16.66 -5.15 6.20
CA PHE A 162 -17.40 -6.03 7.11
C PHE A 162 -16.49 -7.10 7.74
N GLY A 163 -15.64 -7.74 6.95
CA GLY A 163 -14.65 -8.72 7.45
C GLY A 163 -13.70 -8.13 8.49
N ILE A 164 -13.24 -6.90 8.29
CA ILE A 164 -12.38 -6.19 9.26
C ILE A 164 -13.13 -5.93 10.57
N PHE A 165 -14.39 -5.51 10.53
CA PHE A 165 -15.21 -5.35 11.72
C PHE A 165 -15.39 -6.65 12.50
N VAL A 166 -15.67 -7.75 11.81
CA VAL A 166 -15.79 -9.09 12.44
C VAL A 166 -14.47 -9.47 13.13
N LEU A 167 -13.34 -9.27 12.45
CA LEU A 167 -12.03 -9.56 13.02
C LEU A 167 -11.74 -8.69 14.26
N ALA A 168 -12.03 -7.39 14.20
CA ALA A 168 -11.83 -6.47 15.31
C ALA A 168 -12.65 -6.86 16.54
N ILE A 169 -13.92 -7.24 16.33
CA ILE A 169 -14.79 -7.73 17.43
C ILE A 169 -14.26 -9.05 18.02
N ALA A 170 -13.82 -9.98 17.17
CA ALA A 170 -13.28 -11.26 17.62
C ALA A 170 -12.02 -11.08 18.47
N GLN A 171 -11.09 -10.22 18.02
CA GLN A 171 -9.87 -9.91 18.77
C GLN A 171 -10.15 -9.16 20.07
N GLY A 172 -11.09 -8.22 20.07
CA GLY A 172 -11.51 -7.52 21.28
C GLY A 172 -12.08 -8.47 22.34
N LYS A 173 -12.86 -9.46 21.92
CA LYS A 173 -13.39 -10.50 22.83
C LYS A 173 -12.28 -11.38 23.40
N ALA A 174 -11.36 -11.85 22.55
CA ALA A 174 -10.23 -12.67 22.98
C ALA A 174 -9.35 -11.94 24.00
N ALA A 175 -9.04 -10.66 23.76
CA ALA A 175 -8.27 -9.85 24.70
C ALA A 175 -9.00 -9.65 26.05
N ALA A 176 -10.31 -9.46 26.03
CA ALA A 176 -11.11 -9.35 27.26
C ALA A 176 -11.16 -10.66 28.06
N GLU A 177 -11.19 -11.80 27.39
CA GLU A 177 -11.15 -13.13 28.03
C GLU A 177 -9.79 -13.40 28.68
N GLU A 178 -8.70 -12.98 28.04
CA GLU A 178 -7.35 -13.09 28.62
C GLU A 178 -7.15 -12.18 29.83
N ALA A 179 -7.69 -10.98 29.82
CA ALA A 179 -7.61 -10.04 30.93
C ALA A 179 -8.40 -10.48 32.19
N ASN A 180 -9.35 -11.41 32.03
CA ASN A 180 -10.18 -11.95 33.11
C ASN A 180 -9.63 -13.27 33.69
N LYS A 181 -8.51 -13.78 33.20
CA LYS A 181 -7.81 -14.96 33.75
C LYS A 181 -6.70 -14.58 34.70
#